data_3a031ea4a311cdf074db567694897836
#
_entry.id   3a031ea4a311cdf074db567694897836
#
_cell.length_a   1.000
_cell.length_b   1.000
_cell.length_c   1.000
_cell.angle_alpha   90.00
_cell.angle_beta   90.00
_cell.angle_gamma   90.00
#
_symmetry.space_group_name_H-M   'P 1'
#
loop_
_entity.id
_entity.type
_entity.pdbx_description
1 polymer ?
#
loop_
_entity_poly.entity_id
_entity_poly.type
_entity_poly.pdbx_seq_one_letter_code
_entity_poly.pdbx_strand_id
1 'polypeptide(L)'
;MISRRELLQAGSAALAFRGLARAARLNDIGVQLYTVRSVLPTKMEETLAAIEAAGYHEIEATWAGIDKLIAALKKTKLKPVAVHLDSKLIGSAPADELARAVDTAKSGGFQYAVHPYVAPSDRGGNEAMKVLAGKLNVAGEKFKAAGIALAYHNHAFEFEPLNGTTPFQTLLDNTDKKLVGIEVDLFWVSVAGHDPVELLQKLSGRAPLVHIKDKAGDTPQMFKESVPRTAFKEAGQGTLDWAKILRAARAAGVKHYFVEQDQTPGDPVASLKQSYDYLSKLNY
;
A
#
# COMPACT_ATOMS: atom_id res chain seq x y z
N MET A 1 -47.26 29.40 -15.46
CA MET A 1 -47.15 29.96 -14.06
C MET A 1 -47.08 28.78 -13.11
N ILE A 2 -45.93 28.57 -12.50
CA ILE A 2 -45.71 27.49 -11.53
C ILE A 2 -46.38 27.88 -10.23
N SER A 3 -47.22 27.03 -9.64
CA SER A 3 -47.97 27.34 -8.43
C SER A 3 -47.08 27.34 -7.19
N ARG A 4 -47.43 28.14 -6.16
CA ARG A 4 -46.71 28.17 -4.88
C ARG A 4 -46.59 26.80 -4.19
N ARG A 5 -47.48 25.88 -4.51
CA ARG A 5 -47.52 24.52 -3.98
C ARG A 5 -46.44 23.62 -4.62
N GLU A 6 -46.14 23.81 -5.92
CA GLU A 6 -45.07 23.10 -6.64
C GLU A 6 -43.69 23.60 -6.22
N LEU A 7 -43.55 24.89 -5.87
CA LEU A 7 -42.30 25.43 -5.33
C LEU A 7 -41.98 24.88 -3.92
N LEU A 8 -42.99 24.63 -3.10
CA LEU A 8 -42.82 24.07 -1.77
C LEU A 8 -42.51 22.55 -1.80
N GLN A 9 -43.00 21.82 -2.78
CA GLN A 9 -42.67 20.40 -2.95
C GLN A 9 -41.26 20.20 -3.54
N ALA A 10 -40.76 21.08 -4.37
CA ALA A 10 -39.39 21.04 -4.89
C ALA A 10 -38.35 21.39 -3.80
N GLY A 11 -38.71 22.26 -2.84
CA GLY A 11 -37.84 22.61 -1.72
C GLY A 11 -37.69 21.50 -0.68
N SER A 12 -38.69 20.64 -0.53
CA SER A 12 -38.64 19.53 0.49
C SER A 12 -37.83 18.31 0.02
N ALA A 13 -37.66 18.11 -1.29
CA ALA A 13 -36.85 17.03 -1.82
C ALA A 13 -35.33 17.30 -1.80
N ALA A 14 -34.93 18.57 -1.74
CA ALA A 14 -33.52 18.98 -1.71
C ALA A 14 -32.90 18.94 -0.30
N LEU A 15 -33.70 18.80 0.76
CA LEU A 15 -33.26 18.79 2.16
C LEU A 15 -33.09 17.38 2.75
N ALA A 16 -33.48 16.33 2.02
CA ALA A 16 -33.46 14.95 2.53
C ALA A 16 -32.15 14.18 2.23
N PHE A 17 -31.15 14.76 1.55
CA PHE A 17 -29.87 14.11 1.27
C PHE A 17 -28.65 14.77 1.90
N ARG A 18 -28.82 15.47 3.02
CA ARG A 18 -27.76 15.61 4.02
C ARG A 18 -27.80 14.40 4.96
N GLY A 19 -27.60 13.22 4.36
CA GLY A 19 -27.18 12.07 5.16
C GLY A 19 -25.92 12.50 5.91
N LEU A 20 -25.99 12.58 7.22
CA LEU A 20 -24.82 12.69 8.10
C LEU A 20 -23.86 11.60 7.63
N ALA A 21 -22.79 11.99 6.92
CA ALA A 21 -21.73 11.07 6.58
C ALA A 21 -21.24 10.51 7.93
N ARG A 22 -21.68 9.30 8.26
CA ARG A 22 -21.31 8.64 9.52
C ARG A 22 -19.79 8.53 9.47
N ALA A 23 -19.14 9.15 10.46
CA ALA A 23 -17.69 9.08 10.57
C ALA A 23 -17.26 7.60 10.46
N ALA A 24 -16.38 7.33 9.53
CA ALA A 24 -15.87 5.99 9.31
C ALA A 24 -14.63 5.77 10.19
N ARG A 25 -14.34 4.50 10.47
CA ARG A 25 -13.11 4.05 11.11
C ARG A 25 -12.49 2.95 10.25
N LEU A 26 -11.19 2.77 10.35
CA LEU A 26 -10.54 1.57 9.86
C LEU A 26 -10.90 0.41 10.78
N ASN A 27 -11.51 -0.64 10.22
CA ASN A 27 -11.89 -1.83 10.97
C ASN A 27 -10.78 -2.88 10.93
N ASP A 28 -10.18 -3.07 9.75
CA ASP A 28 -9.07 -4.00 9.55
C ASP A 28 -7.82 -3.19 9.22
N ILE A 29 -6.86 -3.17 10.15
CA ILE A 29 -5.57 -2.52 9.98
C ILE A 29 -4.54 -3.61 9.82
N GLY A 30 -3.83 -3.56 8.71
CA GLY A 30 -2.74 -4.46 8.38
C GLY A 30 -1.38 -3.89 8.75
N VAL A 31 -0.37 -4.75 8.72
CA VAL A 31 1.03 -4.39 8.92
C VAL A 31 1.90 -4.99 7.83
N GLN A 32 2.82 -4.19 7.28
CA GLN A 32 3.92 -4.67 6.44
C GLN A 32 5.07 -5.13 7.33
N LEU A 33 5.43 -6.42 7.22
CA LEU A 33 6.41 -7.06 8.10
C LEU A 33 7.86 -6.59 7.90
N TYR A 34 8.14 -5.80 6.86
CA TYR A 34 9.44 -5.16 6.71
C TYR A 34 9.78 -4.25 7.90
N THR A 35 8.78 -3.68 8.55
CA THR A 35 8.93 -2.87 9.76
C THR A 35 9.66 -3.65 10.87
N VAL A 36 9.35 -4.92 11.01
CA VAL A 36 9.93 -5.82 12.06
C VAL A 36 11.06 -6.71 11.55
N ARG A 37 11.62 -6.42 10.36
CA ARG A 37 12.68 -7.24 9.73
C ARG A 37 13.91 -7.50 10.59
N SER A 38 14.19 -6.62 11.54
CA SER A 38 15.34 -6.78 12.45
C SER A 38 15.13 -7.84 13.53
N VAL A 39 13.89 -8.13 13.91
CA VAL A 39 13.55 -9.07 14.99
C VAL A 39 12.82 -10.32 14.48
N LEU A 40 12.05 -10.20 13.42
CA LEU A 40 11.23 -11.28 12.87
C LEU A 40 12.01 -12.57 12.54
N PRO A 41 13.21 -12.54 11.92
CA PRO A 41 13.91 -13.78 11.57
C PRO A 41 14.33 -14.64 12.75
N THR A 42 14.58 -14.01 13.91
CA THR A 42 15.09 -14.69 15.11
C THR A 42 14.00 -14.97 16.14
N LYS A 43 12.87 -14.21 16.11
CA LYS A 43 11.79 -14.26 17.11
C LYS A 43 10.41 -14.25 16.41
N MET A 44 10.26 -15.08 15.38
CA MET A 44 9.09 -15.00 14.48
C MET A 44 7.76 -15.16 15.23
N GLU A 45 7.59 -16.22 16.00
CA GLU A 45 6.32 -16.50 16.71
C GLU A 45 6.03 -15.42 17.78
N GLU A 46 7.05 -15.01 18.53
CA GLU A 46 6.94 -13.95 19.54
C GLU A 46 6.55 -12.60 18.88
N THR A 47 7.18 -12.25 17.74
CA THR A 47 6.90 -11.02 17.02
C THR A 47 5.49 -11.01 16.44
N LEU A 48 5.05 -12.12 15.84
CA LEU A 48 3.69 -12.21 15.29
C LEU A 48 2.63 -12.14 16.39
N ALA A 49 2.86 -12.81 17.54
CA ALA A 49 1.97 -12.72 18.69
C ALA A 49 1.88 -11.27 19.24
N ALA A 50 3.01 -10.56 19.28
CA ALA A 50 3.03 -9.16 19.71
C ALA A 50 2.31 -8.22 18.73
N ILE A 51 2.41 -8.45 17.43
CA ILE A 51 1.66 -7.74 16.39
C ILE A 51 0.15 -7.99 16.55
N GLU A 52 -0.26 -9.24 16.75
CA GLU A 52 -1.67 -9.59 17.01
C GLU A 52 -2.17 -8.92 18.29
N ALA A 53 -1.39 -8.95 19.38
CA ALA A 53 -1.72 -8.29 20.64
C ALA A 53 -1.78 -6.76 20.53
N ALA A 54 -1.03 -6.15 19.60
CA ALA A 54 -1.13 -4.72 19.31
C ALA A 54 -2.44 -4.35 18.61
N GLY A 55 -3.17 -5.33 18.04
CA GLY A 55 -4.48 -5.17 17.45
C GLY A 55 -4.52 -5.32 15.92
N TYR A 56 -3.41 -5.60 15.27
CA TYR A 56 -3.37 -5.83 13.82
C TYR A 56 -4.09 -7.12 13.44
N HIS A 57 -4.73 -7.12 12.26
CA HIS A 57 -5.52 -8.26 11.77
C HIS A 57 -4.99 -8.82 10.45
N GLU A 58 -4.36 -7.99 9.64
CA GLU A 58 -3.87 -8.34 8.31
C GLU A 58 -2.35 -8.22 8.23
N ILE A 59 -1.76 -9.11 7.44
CA ILE A 59 -0.32 -9.15 7.20
C ILE A 59 -0.04 -8.93 5.73
N GLU A 60 0.89 -8.04 5.47
CA GLU A 60 1.66 -8.03 4.25
C GLU A 60 3.06 -8.57 4.54
N ALA A 61 3.38 -9.66 3.89
CA ALA A 61 4.63 -10.41 4.10
C ALA A 61 5.77 -9.86 3.24
N THR A 62 7.01 -10.14 3.64
CA THR A 62 8.17 -10.07 2.75
C THR A 62 8.52 -11.46 2.23
N TRP A 63 9.11 -11.55 1.01
CA TRP A 63 9.42 -12.84 0.38
C TRP A 63 10.47 -13.66 1.14
N ALA A 64 11.43 -12.99 1.75
CA ALA A 64 12.51 -13.65 2.48
C ALA A 64 11.97 -14.50 3.64
N GLY A 65 12.20 -15.82 3.59
CA GLY A 65 11.73 -16.75 4.62
C GLY A 65 10.23 -17.04 4.60
N ILE A 66 9.56 -16.82 3.45
CA ILE A 66 8.12 -16.92 3.27
C ILE A 66 7.52 -18.26 3.76
N ASP A 67 8.19 -19.39 3.51
CA ASP A 67 7.68 -20.71 3.92
C ASP A 67 7.60 -20.83 5.46
N LYS A 68 8.62 -20.33 6.16
CA LYS A 68 8.63 -20.29 7.62
C LYS A 68 7.53 -19.37 8.16
N LEU A 69 7.35 -18.22 7.51
CA LEU A 69 6.32 -17.25 7.88
C LEU A 69 4.92 -17.84 7.69
N ILE A 70 4.64 -18.49 6.55
CA ILE A 70 3.36 -19.16 6.28
C ILE A 70 3.07 -20.22 7.36
N ALA A 71 4.09 -20.99 7.76
CA ALA A 71 3.93 -21.98 8.84
C ALA A 71 3.63 -21.32 10.20
N ALA A 72 4.29 -20.20 10.52
CA ALA A 72 4.08 -19.49 11.77
C ALA A 72 2.73 -18.78 11.83
N LEU A 73 2.27 -18.19 10.73
CA LEU A 73 0.95 -17.54 10.65
C LEU A 73 -0.21 -18.47 10.98
N LYS A 74 -0.10 -19.78 10.68
CA LYS A 74 -1.12 -20.78 11.05
C LYS A 74 -1.37 -20.89 12.57
N LYS A 75 -0.46 -20.37 13.40
CA LYS A 75 -0.57 -20.35 14.86
C LYS A 75 -1.16 -19.05 15.41
N THR A 76 -1.53 -18.13 14.54
CA THR A 76 -2.07 -16.79 14.88
C THR A 76 -3.46 -16.61 14.27
N LYS A 77 -4.13 -15.49 14.60
CA LYS A 77 -5.37 -15.05 13.92
C LYS A 77 -5.08 -14.01 12.81
N LEU A 78 -3.81 -13.72 12.57
CA LEU A 78 -3.39 -12.78 11.53
C LEU A 78 -3.68 -13.37 10.15
N LYS A 79 -4.30 -12.58 9.28
CA LYS A 79 -4.67 -12.99 7.92
C LYS A 79 -3.57 -12.61 6.94
N PRO A 80 -2.98 -13.54 6.19
CA PRO A 80 -2.09 -13.22 5.08
C PRO A 80 -2.92 -12.60 3.95
N VAL A 81 -2.69 -11.32 3.65
CA VAL A 81 -3.40 -10.61 2.60
C VAL A 81 -2.52 -10.34 1.41
N ALA A 82 -1.34 -9.79 1.62
CA ALA A 82 -0.42 -9.43 0.56
C ALA A 82 1.01 -9.94 0.84
N VAL A 83 1.79 -10.10 -0.23
CA VAL A 83 3.21 -10.46 -0.13
C VAL A 83 4.04 -9.63 -1.09
N HIS A 84 5.04 -8.91 -0.56
CA HIS A 84 6.10 -8.29 -1.32
C HIS A 84 7.04 -9.37 -1.87
N LEU A 85 7.03 -9.55 -3.17
CA LEU A 85 7.86 -10.53 -3.86
C LEU A 85 9.35 -10.14 -3.83
N ASP A 86 10.25 -11.08 -4.04
CA ASP A 86 11.58 -10.71 -4.51
C ASP A 86 11.45 -10.05 -5.89
N SER A 87 11.98 -8.84 -6.04
CA SER A 87 11.85 -8.06 -7.28
C SER A 87 12.43 -8.79 -8.51
N LYS A 88 13.39 -9.68 -8.30
CA LYS A 88 13.97 -10.51 -9.37
C LYS A 88 12.95 -11.46 -9.99
N LEU A 89 11.95 -11.91 -9.24
CA LEU A 89 10.94 -12.86 -9.74
C LEU A 89 10.18 -12.34 -10.97
N ILE A 90 9.96 -11.03 -11.04
CA ILE A 90 9.34 -10.38 -12.21
C ILE A 90 10.42 -9.77 -13.12
N GLY A 91 11.54 -9.34 -12.54
CA GLY A 91 12.61 -8.65 -13.25
C GLY A 91 13.45 -9.57 -14.15
N SER A 92 14.10 -10.56 -13.57
CA SER A 92 15.17 -11.33 -14.21
C SER A 92 15.16 -12.83 -13.93
N ALA A 93 14.30 -13.33 -13.05
CA ALA A 93 14.26 -14.74 -12.71
C ALA A 93 13.75 -15.61 -13.86
N PRO A 94 14.17 -16.90 -13.92
CA PRO A 94 13.60 -17.88 -14.83
C PRO A 94 12.09 -18.05 -14.64
N ALA A 95 11.38 -18.43 -15.71
CA ALA A 95 9.92 -18.52 -15.72
C ALA A 95 9.35 -19.54 -14.71
N ASP A 96 10.10 -20.58 -14.38
CA ASP A 96 9.74 -21.61 -13.39
C ASP A 96 9.82 -21.07 -11.95
N GLU A 97 10.71 -20.12 -11.68
CA GLU A 97 10.75 -19.45 -10.37
C GLU A 97 9.51 -18.59 -10.13
N LEU A 98 9.05 -17.87 -11.15
CA LEU A 98 7.79 -17.12 -11.05
C LEU A 98 6.59 -18.07 -10.85
N ALA A 99 6.59 -19.24 -11.53
CA ALA A 99 5.52 -20.23 -11.32
C ALA A 99 5.52 -20.75 -9.87
N ARG A 100 6.69 -21.10 -9.32
CA ARG A 100 6.81 -21.49 -7.90
C ARG A 100 6.36 -20.38 -6.96
N ALA A 101 6.65 -19.11 -7.29
CA ALA A 101 6.21 -17.99 -6.47
C ALA A 101 4.68 -17.86 -6.47
N VAL A 102 4.02 -18.07 -7.60
CA VAL A 102 2.56 -18.11 -7.69
C VAL A 102 1.98 -19.22 -6.80
N ASP A 103 2.55 -20.43 -6.87
CA ASP A 103 2.09 -21.56 -6.06
C ASP A 103 2.31 -21.32 -4.56
N THR A 104 3.45 -20.74 -4.17
CA THR A 104 3.75 -20.38 -2.79
C THR A 104 2.78 -19.33 -2.27
N ALA A 105 2.53 -18.26 -3.02
CA ALA A 105 1.59 -17.23 -2.64
C ALA A 105 0.16 -17.79 -2.49
N LYS A 106 -0.26 -18.66 -3.40
CA LYS A 106 -1.57 -19.33 -3.35
C LYS A 106 -1.70 -20.23 -2.13
N SER A 107 -0.70 -21.08 -1.88
CA SER A 107 -0.71 -22.01 -0.72
C SER A 107 -0.62 -21.26 0.61
N GLY A 108 0.00 -20.10 0.64
CA GLY A 108 0.07 -19.17 1.77
C GLY A 108 -1.24 -18.44 2.05
N GLY A 109 -2.21 -18.49 1.13
CA GLY A 109 -3.50 -17.80 1.28
C GLY A 109 -3.46 -16.31 0.95
N PHE A 110 -2.41 -15.82 0.27
CA PHE A 110 -2.29 -14.43 -0.13
C PHE A 110 -3.29 -14.09 -1.26
N GLN A 111 -3.94 -12.93 -1.12
CA GLN A 111 -4.86 -12.39 -2.11
C GLN A 111 -4.14 -11.49 -3.12
N TYR A 112 -3.02 -10.89 -2.69
CA TYR A 112 -2.20 -9.99 -3.49
C TYR A 112 -0.74 -10.42 -3.47
N ALA A 113 -0.10 -10.29 -4.62
CA ALA A 113 1.35 -10.31 -4.78
C ALA A 113 1.78 -8.91 -5.23
N VAL A 114 2.85 -8.39 -4.65
CA VAL A 114 3.30 -7.02 -4.93
C VAL A 114 4.73 -7.05 -5.46
N HIS A 115 4.99 -6.34 -6.57
CA HIS A 115 6.35 -6.01 -7.00
C HIS A 115 6.81 -4.80 -6.18
N PRO A 116 7.72 -4.98 -5.20
CA PRO A 116 7.90 -3.99 -4.16
C PRO A 116 8.93 -2.90 -4.49
N TYR A 117 9.81 -3.14 -5.46
CA TYR A 117 10.98 -2.28 -5.61
C TYR A 117 11.71 -2.48 -6.93
N VAL A 118 12.21 -1.39 -7.49
CA VAL A 118 13.15 -1.41 -8.62
C VAL A 118 14.53 -0.99 -8.12
N ALA A 119 15.51 -1.90 -8.20
CA ALA A 119 16.87 -1.61 -7.74
C ALA A 119 17.49 -0.44 -8.53
N PRO A 120 18.34 0.40 -7.93
CA PRO A 120 18.95 1.53 -8.63
C PRO A 120 19.66 1.15 -9.93
N SER A 121 20.28 -0.03 -9.99
CA SER A 121 20.90 -0.58 -11.21
C SER A 121 19.91 -0.82 -12.36
N ASP A 122 18.62 -0.99 -12.04
CA ASP A 122 17.58 -1.36 -13.00
C ASP A 122 16.71 -0.14 -13.39
N ARG A 123 17.00 1.04 -12.83
CA ARG A 123 16.29 2.30 -13.08
C ARG A 123 16.80 2.98 -14.35
N GLY A 124 16.59 2.38 -15.49
CA GLY A 124 16.96 2.93 -16.81
C GLY A 124 15.97 3.96 -17.38
N GLY A 125 15.32 4.76 -16.54
CA GLY A 125 14.36 5.79 -16.94
C GLY A 125 13.05 5.21 -17.50
N ASN A 126 12.38 5.98 -18.37
CA ASN A 126 11.07 5.61 -18.91
C ASN A 126 11.09 4.32 -19.74
N GLU A 127 12.18 4.05 -20.47
CA GLU A 127 12.27 2.83 -21.28
C GLU A 127 12.38 1.57 -20.41
N ALA A 128 13.16 1.62 -19.32
CA ALA A 128 13.20 0.51 -18.37
C ALA A 128 11.84 0.27 -17.72
N MET A 129 11.09 1.33 -17.42
CA MET A 129 9.73 1.23 -16.87
C MET A 129 8.74 0.62 -17.87
N LYS A 130 8.86 0.88 -19.17
CA LYS A 130 8.04 0.19 -20.20
C LYS A 130 8.36 -1.31 -20.26
N VAL A 131 9.64 -1.65 -20.20
CA VAL A 131 10.06 -3.07 -20.16
C VAL A 131 9.51 -3.76 -18.92
N LEU A 132 9.61 -3.12 -17.75
CA LEU A 132 9.07 -3.66 -16.51
C LEU A 132 7.54 -3.79 -16.59
N ALA A 133 6.84 -2.80 -17.14
CA ALA A 133 5.38 -2.85 -17.33
C ALA A 133 4.95 -4.06 -18.17
N GLY A 134 5.67 -4.36 -19.24
CA GLY A 134 5.44 -5.57 -20.03
C GLY A 134 5.60 -6.87 -19.22
N LYS A 135 6.65 -6.95 -18.39
CA LYS A 135 6.88 -8.09 -17.49
C LYS A 135 5.80 -8.21 -16.42
N LEU A 136 5.36 -7.08 -15.86
CA LEU A 136 4.27 -7.03 -14.88
C LEU A 136 2.95 -7.51 -15.50
N ASN A 137 2.63 -7.15 -16.74
CA ASN A 137 1.44 -7.66 -17.42
C ASN A 137 1.48 -9.20 -17.54
N VAL A 138 2.61 -9.76 -17.99
CA VAL A 138 2.79 -11.22 -18.11
C VAL A 138 2.69 -11.91 -16.75
N ALA A 139 3.31 -11.35 -15.69
CA ALA A 139 3.20 -11.87 -14.35
C ALA A 139 1.75 -11.75 -13.81
N GLY A 140 1.09 -10.62 -14.08
CA GLY A 140 -0.30 -10.37 -13.71
C GLY A 140 -1.27 -11.41 -14.26
N GLU A 141 -1.08 -11.86 -15.50
CA GLU A 141 -1.86 -12.97 -16.06
C GLU A 141 -1.69 -14.27 -15.27
N LYS A 142 -0.45 -14.62 -14.90
CA LYS A 142 -0.14 -15.84 -14.13
C LYS A 142 -0.74 -15.79 -12.72
N PHE A 143 -0.55 -14.68 -12.00
CA PHE A 143 -1.16 -14.50 -10.66
C PHE A 143 -2.69 -14.51 -10.72
N LYS A 144 -3.29 -13.82 -11.70
CA LYS A 144 -4.73 -13.80 -11.91
C LYS A 144 -5.31 -15.18 -12.21
N ALA A 145 -4.63 -15.99 -13.00
CA ALA A 145 -5.02 -17.38 -13.26
C ALA A 145 -5.03 -18.23 -11.97
N ALA A 146 -4.19 -17.90 -11.00
CA ALA A 146 -4.17 -18.52 -9.67
C ALA A 146 -5.18 -17.91 -8.67
N GLY A 147 -5.91 -16.85 -9.06
CA GLY A 147 -6.86 -16.14 -8.20
C GLY A 147 -6.22 -15.07 -7.32
N ILE A 148 -4.99 -14.65 -7.63
CA ILE A 148 -4.21 -13.64 -6.90
C ILE A 148 -4.13 -12.37 -7.75
N ALA A 149 -4.30 -11.20 -7.16
CA ALA A 149 -4.09 -9.93 -7.84
C ALA A 149 -2.62 -9.51 -7.74
N LEU A 150 -2.05 -9.00 -8.85
CA LEU A 150 -0.73 -8.40 -8.83
C LEU A 150 -0.83 -6.90 -8.64
N ALA A 151 0.06 -6.32 -7.84
CA ALA A 151 0.21 -4.87 -7.68
C ALA A 151 1.68 -4.44 -7.82
N TYR A 152 1.87 -3.15 -8.10
CA TYR A 152 3.16 -2.47 -8.08
C TYR A 152 3.17 -1.49 -6.92
N HIS A 153 4.25 -1.47 -6.14
CA HIS A 153 4.48 -0.56 -5.03
C HIS A 153 5.44 0.56 -5.43
N ASN A 154 5.02 1.80 -5.23
CA ASN A 154 5.84 2.97 -5.57
C ASN A 154 6.75 3.42 -4.44
N HIS A 155 7.87 4.02 -4.85
CA HIS A 155 8.72 4.86 -4.01
C HIS A 155 8.70 6.31 -4.53
N ALA A 156 9.69 7.12 -4.13
CA ALA A 156 9.78 8.51 -4.57
C ALA A 156 10.37 8.67 -5.97
N PHE A 157 11.30 7.78 -6.37
CA PHE A 157 12.05 7.95 -7.62
C PHE A 157 11.16 7.85 -8.88
N GLU A 158 10.06 7.15 -8.81
CA GLU A 158 9.14 7.01 -9.94
C GLU A 158 8.44 8.32 -10.30
N PHE A 159 8.42 9.27 -9.39
CA PHE A 159 7.79 10.58 -9.60
C PHE A 159 8.76 11.63 -10.14
N GLU A 160 10.05 11.30 -10.32
CA GLU A 160 11.03 12.22 -10.89
C GLU A 160 10.63 12.60 -12.33
N PRO A 161 10.52 13.91 -12.64
CA PRO A 161 10.21 14.36 -14.00
C PRO A 161 11.32 13.95 -14.98
N LEU A 162 10.96 13.23 -16.03
CA LEU A 162 11.89 12.74 -17.03
C LEU A 162 11.27 12.78 -18.44
N ASN A 163 11.85 13.59 -19.34
CA ASN A 163 11.42 13.70 -20.74
C ASN A 163 9.91 13.98 -20.91
N GLY A 164 9.36 14.92 -20.15
CA GLY A 164 7.96 15.36 -20.24
C GLY A 164 6.93 14.45 -19.58
N THR A 165 7.37 13.38 -18.91
CA THR A 165 6.53 12.47 -18.12
C THR A 165 7.25 12.06 -16.82
N THR A 166 6.80 10.99 -16.16
CA THR A 166 7.50 10.37 -15.03
C THR A 166 7.58 8.86 -15.24
N PRO A 167 8.56 8.15 -14.62
CA PRO A 167 8.58 6.70 -14.58
C PRO A 167 7.26 6.09 -14.09
N PHE A 168 6.63 6.69 -13.08
CA PHE A 168 5.32 6.24 -12.57
C PHE A 168 4.22 6.34 -13.63
N GLN A 169 4.10 7.48 -14.32
CA GLN A 169 3.12 7.65 -15.38
C GLN A 169 3.38 6.67 -16.52
N THR A 170 4.65 6.50 -16.89
CA THR A 170 5.05 5.53 -17.92
C THR A 170 4.63 4.10 -17.56
N LEU A 171 4.81 3.70 -16.28
CA LEU A 171 4.33 2.39 -15.81
C LEU A 171 2.82 2.28 -15.90
N LEU A 172 2.08 3.32 -15.47
CA LEU A 172 0.61 3.33 -15.53
C LEU A 172 0.07 3.19 -16.95
N ASP A 173 0.71 3.86 -17.92
CA ASP A 173 0.29 3.90 -19.32
C ASP A 173 0.57 2.58 -20.06
N ASN A 174 1.55 1.80 -19.58
CA ASN A 174 2.00 0.56 -20.22
C ASN A 174 1.59 -0.72 -19.46
N THR A 175 0.85 -0.59 -18.34
CA THR A 175 0.29 -1.75 -17.61
C THR A 175 -1.23 -1.84 -17.80
N ASP A 176 -1.74 -3.06 -18.04
CA ASP A 176 -3.19 -3.32 -18.03
C ASP A 176 -3.73 -3.22 -16.60
N LYS A 177 -4.62 -2.28 -16.36
CA LYS A 177 -5.28 -2.07 -15.06
C LYS A 177 -6.09 -3.27 -14.55
N LYS A 178 -6.42 -4.23 -15.42
CA LYS A 178 -7.09 -5.48 -15.05
C LYS A 178 -6.13 -6.56 -14.59
N LEU A 179 -4.82 -6.35 -14.80
CA LEU A 179 -3.75 -7.28 -14.47
C LEU A 179 -2.85 -6.74 -13.35
N VAL A 180 -2.63 -5.40 -13.33
CA VAL A 180 -1.69 -4.75 -12.42
C VAL A 180 -2.38 -3.61 -11.68
N GLY A 181 -2.64 -3.83 -10.41
CA GLY A 181 -3.05 -2.79 -9.45
C GLY A 181 -1.85 -1.96 -8.99
N ILE A 182 -2.14 -0.96 -8.18
CA ILE A 182 -1.12 -0.14 -7.52
C ILE A 182 -1.29 -0.27 -6.01
N GLU A 183 -0.22 -0.57 -5.31
CA GLU A 183 -0.10 -0.36 -3.89
C GLU A 183 0.54 1.01 -3.66
N VAL A 184 -0.25 1.96 -3.19
CA VAL A 184 0.22 3.34 -3.04
C VAL A 184 0.93 3.52 -1.70
N ASP A 185 2.22 3.80 -1.74
CA ASP A 185 2.93 4.27 -0.56
C ASP A 185 2.75 5.78 -0.39
N LEU A 186 1.94 6.14 0.59
CA LEU A 186 1.52 7.53 0.83
C LEU A 186 2.67 8.43 1.34
N PHE A 187 3.64 7.85 2.03
CA PHE A 187 4.84 8.54 2.48
C PHE A 187 5.73 8.92 1.28
N TRP A 188 6.05 7.96 0.43
CA TRP A 188 6.92 8.20 -0.72
C TRP A 188 6.29 9.15 -1.75
N VAL A 189 4.97 9.10 -1.94
CA VAL A 189 4.22 10.10 -2.72
C VAL A 189 4.44 11.50 -2.14
N SER A 190 4.29 11.65 -0.82
CA SER A 190 4.49 12.93 -0.13
C SER A 190 5.95 13.41 -0.13
N VAL A 191 6.93 12.49 -0.03
CA VAL A 191 8.37 12.81 -0.16
C VAL A 191 8.69 13.32 -1.55
N ALA A 192 8.08 12.75 -2.59
CA ALA A 192 8.22 13.23 -3.96
C ALA A 192 7.52 14.59 -4.23
N GLY A 193 6.82 15.15 -3.23
CA GLY A 193 6.15 16.45 -3.35
C GLY A 193 4.77 16.41 -3.97
N HIS A 194 4.17 15.21 -4.10
CA HIS A 194 2.80 15.03 -4.59
C HIS A 194 1.79 14.94 -3.43
N ASP A 195 0.55 15.37 -3.68
CA ASP A 195 -0.56 15.19 -2.74
C ASP A 195 -1.09 13.75 -2.82
N PRO A 196 -0.99 12.96 -1.72
CA PRO A 196 -1.54 11.60 -1.69
C PRO A 196 -3.03 11.53 -2.03
N VAL A 197 -3.81 12.57 -1.69
CA VAL A 197 -5.25 12.63 -1.98
C VAL A 197 -5.50 12.73 -3.48
N GLU A 198 -4.78 13.59 -4.17
CA GLU A 198 -4.90 13.76 -5.62
C GLU A 198 -4.50 12.48 -6.36
N LEU A 199 -3.41 11.82 -5.90
CA LEU A 199 -2.98 10.57 -6.50
C LEU A 199 -4.01 9.45 -6.31
N LEU A 200 -4.57 9.30 -5.10
CA LEU A 200 -5.62 8.31 -4.82
C LEU A 200 -6.86 8.54 -5.70
N GLN A 201 -7.27 9.80 -5.88
CA GLN A 201 -8.39 10.13 -6.78
C GLN A 201 -8.10 9.74 -8.23
N LYS A 202 -6.89 10.02 -8.72
CA LYS A 202 -6.42 9.64 -10.05
C LYS A 202 -6.39 8.11 -10.26
N LEU A 203 -6.05 7.36 -9.20
CA LEU A 203 -5.96 5.90 -9.21
C LEU A 203 -7.26 5.21 -8.78
N SER A 204 -8.40 5.91 -8.76
CA SER A 204 -9.68 5.33 -8.34
C SER A 204 -10.00 4.03 -9.11
N GLY A 205 -10.29 2.97 -8.34
CA GLY A 205 -10.55 1.62 -8.85
C GLY A 205 -9.29 0.84 -9.28
N ARG A 206 -8.09 1.42 -9.15
CA ARG A 206 -6.81 0.78 -9.51
C ARG A 206 -5.85 0.59 -8.32
N ALA A 207 -6.11 1.24 -7.18
CA ALA A 207 -5.28 1.18 -5.99
C ALA A 207 -5.99 0.40 -4.87
N PRO A 208 -5.91 -0.96 -4.85
CA PRO A 208 -6.55 -1.76 -3.80
C PRO A 208 -5.80 -1.71 -2.47
N LEU A 209 -4.53 -1.36 -2.44
CA LEU A 209 -3.64 -1.41 -1.30
C LEU A 209 -2.98 -0.06 -1.07
N VAL A 210 -2.75 0.29 0.20
CA VAL A 210 -1.96 1.48 0.57
C VAL A 210 -1.04 1.19 1.75
N HIS A 211 0.15 1.80 1.74
CA HIS A 211 1.01 1.88 2.91
C HIS A 211 0.76 3.17 3.69
N ILE A 212 0.53 3.01 4.99
CA ILE A 212 0.39 4.08 5.96
C ILE A 212 1.72 4.27 6.67
N LYS A 213 2.40 5.35 6.33
CA LYS A 213 3.72 5.74 6.83
C LYS A 213 3.73 7.26 6.99
N ASP A 214 3.91 7.78 8.21
CA ASP A 214 3.83 9.23 8.42
C ASP A 214 5.19 9.92 8.20
N LYS A 215 5.15 11.20 7.94
CA LYS A 215 6.29 12.00 7.48
C LYS A 215 6.57 13.17 8.42
N ALA A 216 7.83 13.34 8.85
CA ALA A 216 8.28 14.52 9.58
C ALA A 216 8.15 15.80 8.71
N GLY A 217 7.81 16.92 9.35
CA GLY A 217 7.55 18.18 8.66
C GLY A 217 8.75 18.79 7.97
N ASP A 218 9.95 18.51 8.46
CA ASP A 218 11.24 18.98 7.93
C ASP A 218 11.83 18.02 6.87
N THR A 219 11.10 16.99 6.45
CA THR A 219 11.55 16.07 5.41
C THR A 219 11.62 16.79 4.07
N PRO A 220 12.80 16.88 3.45
CA PRO A 220 12.95 17.56 2.17
C PRO A 220 12.24 16.78 1.06
N GLN A 221 11.73 17.53 0.05
CA GLN A 221 11.26 16.90 -1.17
C GLN A 221 12.43 16.29 -1.93
N MET A 222 12.28 15.02 -2.35
CA MET A 222 13.30 14.34 -3.15
C MET A 222 12.72 13.17 -3.93
N PHE A 223 13.46 12.75 -4.96
CA PHE A 223 13.14 11.57 -5.78
C PHE A 223 14.11 10.40 -5.49
N LYS A 224 14.49 10.25 -4.24
CA LYS A 224 15.43 9.20 -3.76
C LYS A 224 14.95 8.65 -2.43
N GLU A 225 15.36 7.43 -2.10
CA GLU A 225 15.02 6.80 -0.82
C GLU A 225 16.02 7.15 0.31
N SER A 226 17.01 8.01 0.02
CA SER A 226 18.02 8.46 0.99
C SER A 226 17.52 9.59 1.91
N VAL A 227 16.27 9.47 2.38
CA VAL A 227 15.72 10.38 3.39
C VAL A 227 16.39 10.15 4.74
N PRO A 228 16.51 11.19 5.60
CA PRO A 228 16.98 11.00 6.97
C PRO A 228 16.12 9.98 7.72
N ARG A 229 16.74 9.19 8.61
CA ARG A 229 15.98 8.22 9.43
C ARG A 229 14.86 8.87 10.25
N THR A 230 15.04 10.13 10.64
CA THR A 230 14.08 10.94 11.39
C THR A 230 12.87 11.38 10.56
N ALA A 231 12.92 11.19 9.22
CA ALA A 231 11.81 11.49 8.33
C ALA A 231 10.61 10.55 8.56
N PHE A 232 10.86 9.32 8.97
CA PHE A 232 9.82 8.35 9.24
C PHE A 232 9.18 8.60 10.61
N LYS A 233 7.87 8.65 10.64
CA LYS A 233 7.07 8.84 11.86
C LYS A 233 5.97 7.81 11.95
N GLU A 234 5.62 7.46 13.16
CA GLU A 234 4.42 6.69 13.46
C GLU A 234 3.18 7.47 12.97
N ALA A 235 2.16 6.76 12.50
CA ALA A 235 0.93 7.39 12.03
C ALA A 235 0.36 8.33 13.12
N GLY A 236 0.08 9.57 12.73
CA GLY A 236 -0.39 10.63 13.63
C GLY A 236 0.71 11.39 14.38
N GLN A 237 1.99 11.04 14.18
CA GLN A 237 3.14 11.76 14.76
C GLN A 237 3.88 12.62 13.73
N GLY A 238 3.43 12.60 12.50
CA GLY A 238 3.98 13.40 11.41
C GLY A 238 3.04 14.51 10.96
N THR A 239 3.08 14.81 9.67
CA THR A 239 2.36 15.95 9.07
C THR A 239 1.28 15.55 8.08
N LEU A 240 1.08 14.26 7.82
CA LEU A 240 0.06 13.83 6.87
C LEU A 240 -1.34 13.91 7.49
N ASP A 241 -2.29 14.53 6.78
CA ASP A 241 -3.70 14.58 7.20
C ASP A 241 -4.38 13.23 6.95
N TRP A 242 -4.22 12.33 7.89
CA TRP A 242 -4.75 10.96 7.78
C TRP A 242 -6.26 10.93 7.63
N ALA A 243 -7.00 11.85 8.24
CA ALA A 243 -8.45 11.89 8.08
C ALA A 243 -8.84 12.22 6.63
N LYS A 244 -8.15 13.19 6.01
CA LYS A 244 -8.38 13.55 4.60
C LYS A 244 -7.93 12.43 3.65
N ILE A 245 -6.77 11.84 3.90
CA ILE A 245 -6.19 10.79 3.08
C ILE A 245 -7.06 9.53 3.13
N LEU A 246 -7.50 9.08 4.30
CA LEU A 246 -8.33 7.88 4.45
C LEU A 246 -9.71 8.04 3.82
N ARG A 247 -10.32 9.24 3.88
CA ARG A 247 -11.54 9.54 3.11
C ARG A 247 -11.32 9.36 1.61
N ALA A 248 -10.22 9.89 1.09
CA ALA A 248 -9.87 9.76 -0.34
C ALA A 248 -9.58 8.31 -0.72
N ALA A 249 -8.82 7.58 0.09
CA ALA A 249 -8.50 6.17 -0.11
C ALA A 249 -9.78 5.31 -0.18
N ARG A 250 -10.70 5.51 0.78
CA ARG A 250 -12.00 4.82 0.77
C ARG A 250 -12.81 5.15 -0.48
N ALA A 251 -12.89 6.43 -0.86
CA ALA A 251 -13.61 6.86 -2.06
C ALA A 251 -12.98 6.31 -3.34
N ALA A 252 -11.65 6.15 -3.37
CA ALA A 252 -10.91 5.54 -4.48
C ALA A 252 -11.06 4.01 -4.54
N GLY A 253 -11.65 3.36 -3.53
CA GLY A 253 -11.88 1.92 -3.50
C GLY A 253 -10.73 1.10 -2.92
N VAL A 254 -9.85 1.71 -2.12
CA VAL A 254 -8.81 1.00 -1.35
C VAL A 254 -9.47 -0.01 -0.42
N LYS A 255 -8.91 -1.21 -0.37
CA LYS A 255 -9.43 -2.35 0.40
C LYS A 255 -8.60 -2.67 1.63
N HIS A 256 -7.27 -2.57 1.53
CA HIS A 256 -6.36 -2.94 2.58
C HIS A 256 -5.38 -1.80 2.87
N TYR A 257 -5.08 -1.63 4.15
CA TYR A 257 -4.32 -0.52 4.71
C TYR A 257 -3.22 -1.08 5.58
N PHE A 258 -1.97 -1.05 5.11
CA PHE A 258 -0.83 -1.61 5.82
C PHE A 258 0.01 -0.50 6.47
N VAL A 259 0.16 -0.57 7.78
CA VAL A 259 1.14 0.26 8.48
C VAL A 259 2.52 -0.26 8.19
N GLU A 260 3.42 0.63 7.78
CA GLU A 260 4.83 0.34 7.61
C GLU A 260 5.69 1.45 8.18
N GLN A 261 6.90 1.12 8.63
CA GLN A 261 7.91 2.10 9.00
C GLN A 261 9.30 1.54 8.69
N ASP A 262 9.98 2.13 7.70
CA ASP A 262 11.30 1.64 7.25
C ASP A 262 12.36 1.83 8.32
N GLN A 263 12.22 2.85 9.15
CA GLN A 263 13.12 3.16 10.26
C GLN A 263 12.29 3.47 11.51
N THR A 264 12.53 2.74 12.58
CA THR A 264 11.94 2.99 13.89
C THR A 264 12.96 3.60 14.83
N PRO A 265 12.55 4.49 15.76
CA PRO A 265 13.48 5.09 16.73
C PRO A 265 13.96 4.08 17.80
N GLY A 266 13.24 2.98 17.99
CA GLY A 266 13.51 1.96 19.01
C GLY A 266 12.91 0.61 18.61
N ASP A 267 12.17 -0.02 19.55
CA ASP A 267 11.47 -1.28 19.29
C ASP A 267 10.42 -1.11 18.18
N PRO A 268 10.52 -1.87 17.08
CA PRO A 268 9.59 -1.75 15.97
C PRO A 268 8.15 -2.16 16.33
N VAL A 269 7.96 -3.09 17.28
CA VAL A 269 6.62 -3.47 17.74
C VAL A 269 5.96 -2.35 18.52
N ALA A 270 6.73 -1.62 19.35
CA ALA A 270 6.24 -0.44 20.05
C ALA A 270 5.83 0.68 19.08
N SER A 271 6.61 0.91 18.02
CA SER A 271 6.26 1.83 16.93
C SER A 271 4.94 1.44 16.22
N LEU A 272 4.79 0.15 15.90
CA LEU A 272 3.55 -0.39 15.31
C LEU A 272 2.36 -0.17 16.25
N LYS A 273 2.52 -0.46 17.54
CA LYS A 273 1.46 -0.24 18.55
C LYS A 273 1.01 1.21 18.62
N GLN A 274 1.93 2.15 18.55
CA GLN A 274 1.62 3.60 18.54
C GLN A 274 0.80 3.98 17.30
N SER A 275 1.20 3.52 16.12
CA SER A 275 0.47 3.77 14.88
C SER A 275 -0.93 3.16 14.92
N TYR A 276 -1.07 1.93 15.42
CA TYR A 276 -2.36 1.27 15.58
C TYR A 276 -3.28 2.03 16.52
N ASP A 277 -2.78 2.47 17.69
CA ASP A 277 -3.56 3.20 18.69
C ASP A 277 -4.12 4.53 18.18
N TYR A 278 -3.41 5.19 17.29
CA TYR A 278 -3.90 6.38 16.61
C TYR A 278 -4.96 6.03 15.56
N LEU A 279 -4.64 5.14 14.63
CA LEU A 279 -5.49 4.82 13.48
C LEU A 279 -6.83 4.18 13.89
N SER A 280 -6.82 3.30 14.90
CA SER A 280 -8.04 2.63 15.39
C SER A 280 -9.04 3.58 16.05
N LYS A 281 -8.59 4.75 16.51
CA LYS A 281 -9.42 5.79 17.12
C LYS A 281 -9.80 6.91 16.16
N LEU A 282 -9.13 7.00 15.01
CA LEU A 282 -9.35 8.07 14.05
C LEU A 282 -10.72 7.92 13.38
N ASN A 283 -11.52 8.98 13.46
CA ASN A 283 -12.78 9.12 12.72
C ASN A 283 -12.52 9.94 11.44
N TYR A 284 -12.99 9.49 10.28
CA TYR A 284 -12.79 10.16 9.00
C TYR A 284 -14.00 10.05 8.08
#